data_479afe9985991b372b80de9a6aa3484b
#
_entry.id   479afe9985991b372b80de9a6aa3484b
#
_cell.length_a   1.000
_cell.length_b   1.000
_cell.length_c   1.000
_cell.angle_alpha   90.00
_cell.angle_beta   90.00
_cell.angle_gamma   90.00
#
_symmetry.space_group_name_H-M   'P 1'
#
loop_
_entity.id
_entity.type
_entity.pdbx_description
1 polymer ?
#
loop_
_entity_poly.entity_id
_entity_poly.type
_entity_poly.pdbx_seq_one_letter_code
_entity_poly.pdbx_strand_id
1 'polypeptide(L)'
;MREKQNNWQRIEAVIKWANMSTNYFARYIGLARGENLYQIKRGNNGISLNVADRIVSKFPQIDKLWLLTGEGQMFADARQRGMQIPFY
;
A
#
# COMPACT_ATOMS: atom_id res chain seq x y z
N MET A 1 8.72 17.21 -14.72
CA MET A 1 9.14 16.39 -13.69
C MET A 1 8.02 15.68 -13.01
N ARG A 2 8.24 14.47 -12.70
CA ARG A 2 7.21 13.69 -12.14
C ARG A 2 7.47 13.47 -10.69
N GLU A 3 6.50 13.67 -9.89
CA GLU A 3 6.66 13.49 -8.48
C GLU A 3 6.20 12.14 -8.06
N LYS A 4 6.81 11.60 -7.01
CA LYS A 4 6.32 10.37 -6.44
C LYS A 4 4.95 10.62 -5.87
N GLN A 5 4.15 9.58 -5.85
CA GLN A 5 2.88 9.64 -5.18
C GLN A 5 3.12 9.87 -3.70
N ASN A 6 2.28 10.69 -3.08
CA ASN A 6 2.40 10.89 -1.64
C ASN A 6 1.84 9.67 -0.91
N ASN A 7 1.97 9.68 0.41
CA ASN A 7 1.57 8.52 1.20
C ASN A 7 0.12 8.14 0.99
N TRP A 8 -0.75 9.14 0.99
CA TRP A 8 -2.16 8.83 0.83
C TRP A 8 -2.48 8.28 -0.56
N GLN A 9 -1.83 8.83 -1.58
CA GLN A 9 -2.09 8.36 -2.93
C GLN A 9 -1.73 6.89 -3.07
N ARG A 10 -0.67 6.46 -2.41
CA ARG A 10 -0.29 5.06 -2.48
C ARG A 10 -1.32 4.18 -1.79
N ILE A 11 -1.79 4.59 -0.62
CA ILE A 11 -2.83 3.82 0.06
C ILE A 11 -4.10 3.81 -0.76
N GLU A 12 -4.46 4.95 -1.32
CA GLU A 12 -5.66 5.02 -2.13
C GLU A 12 -5.58 4.12 -3.34
N ALA A 13 -4.39 4.01 -3.93
CA ALA A 13 -4.22 3.11 -5.06
C ALA A 13 -4.51 1.66 -4.66
N VAL A 14 -4.06 1.26 -3.47
CA VAL A 14 -4.35 -0.09 -2.99
C VAL A 14 -5.84 -0.27 -2.75
N ILE A 15 -6.47 0.72 -2.13
CA ILE A 15 -7.90 0.65 -1.85
C ILE A 15 -8.70 0.49 -3.14
N LYS A 16 -8.36 1.27 -4.15
CA LYS A 16 -9.06 1.19 -5.42
C LYS A 16 -8.80 -0.12 -6.14
N TRP A 17 -7.56 -0.56 -6.09
CA TRP A 17 -7.23 -1.84 -6.69
C TRP A 17 -8.01 -2.97 -6.04
N ALA A 18 -8.17 -2.89 -4.71
CA ALA A 18 -8.92 -3.90 -3.98
C ALA A 18 -10.42 -3.73 -4.11
N ASN A 19 -10.85 -2.62 -4.71
CA ASN A 19 -12.26 -2.34 -4.92
C ASN A 19 -13.04 -2.24 -3.62
N MET A 20 -12.49 -1.51 -2.67
CA MET A 20 -13.08 -1.34 -1.36
C MET A 20 -13.30 0.12 -1.06
N SER A 21 -14.15 0.41 -0.06
CA SER A 21 -14.22 1.76 0.47
C SER A 21 -13.11 1.93 1.50
N THR A 22 -12.80 3.18 1.82
CA THR A 22 -11.76 3.46 2.79
C THR A 22 -12.08 2.83 4.15
N ASN A 23 -13.31 2.95 4.59
CA ASN A 23 -13.68 2.40 5.88
C ASN A 23 -13.62 0.88 5.89
N TYR A 24 -14.09 0.27 4.83
CA TYR A 24 -14.04 -1.18 4.76
C TYR A 24 -12.60 -1.67 4.71
N PHE A 25 -11.77 -0.98 3.93
CA PHE A 25 -10.37 -1.33 3.83
C PHE A 25 -9.69 -1.27 5.20
N ALA A 26 -9.97 -0.21 5.97
CA ALA A 26 -9.38 -0.07 7.29
C ALA A 26 -9.72 -1.26 8.16
N ARG A 27 -10.98 -1.65 8.16
CA ARG A 27 -11.39 -2.79 8.96
C ARG A 27 -10.81 -4.09 8.44
N TYR A 28 -10.74 -4.21 7.14
CA TYR A 28 -10.22 -5.43 6.54
C TYR A 28 -8.77 -5.67 6.95
N ILE A 29 -7.97 -4.62 7.05
CA ILE A 29 -6.57 -4.79 7.45
C ILE A 29 -6.40 -4.76 8.96
N GLY A 30 -7.49 -4.68 9.70
CA GLY A 30 -7.41 -4.83 11.14
C GLY A 30 -7.33 -3.56 11.94
N LEU A 31 -7.63 -2.42 11.34
CA LEU A 31 -7.70 -1.18 12.08
C LEU A 31 -9.10 -1.03 12.64
N ALA A 32 -9.17 -0.64 13.91
CA ALA A 32 -10.47 -0.52 14.57
C ALA A 32 -11.33 0.55 13.90
N ARG A 33 -10.68 1.60 13.43
CA ARG A 33 -11.41 2.70 12.81
C ARG A 33 -10.60 3.17 11.62
N GLY A 34 -11.27 3.91 10.74
CA GLY A 34 -10.57 4.49 9.61
C GLY A 34 -9.73 5.69 9.98
N GLU A 35 -9.66 6.04 11.24
CA GLU A 35 -9.02 7.27 11.66
C GLU A 35 -7.55 7.32 11.28
N ASN A 36 -6.83 6.21 11.40
CA ASN A 36 -5.44 6.18 11.01
C ASN A 36 -5.25 6.54 9.54
N LEU A 37 -6.13 6.02 8.70
CA LEU A 37 -6.05 6.31 7.28
C LEU A 37 -6.39 7.76 7.00
N TYR A 38 -7.35 8.31 7.73
CA TYR A 38 -7.70 9.71 7.52
C TYR A 38 -6.59 10.64 7.95
N GLN A 39 -5.82 10.27 8.98
CA GLN A 39 -4.68 11.08 9.37
C GLN A 39 -3.62 11.11 8.27
N ILE A 40 -3.42 9.99 7.62
CA ILE A 40 -2.50 9.93 6.51
C ILE A 40 -3.02 10.77 5.35
N LYS A 41 -4.32 10.71 5.11
CA LYS A 41 -4.93 11.48 4.04
C LYS A 41 -4.73 12.97 4.26
N ARG A 42 -4.83 13.42 5.49
CA ARG A 42 -4.65 14.83 5.81
C ARG A 42 -3.21 15.27 5.77
N GLY A 43 -2.30 14.33 5.71
CA GLY A 43 -0.89 14.66 5.71
C GLY A 43 -0.29 14.81 7.09
N ASN A 44 -1.04 14.45 8.13
CA ASN A 44 -0.52 14.55 9.49
C ASN A 44 0.46 13.44 9.82
N ASN A 45 0.27 12.28 9.23
CA ASN A 45 1.11 11.12 9.51
C ASN A 45 1.55 10.49 8.23
N GLY A 46 2.74 9.88 8.25
CA GLY A 46 3.13 9.03 7.16
C GLY A 46 2.58 7.62 7.38
N ILE A 47 2.95 6.71 6.49
CA ILE A 47 2.54 5.32 6.63
C ILE A 47 3.50 4.66 7.61
N SER A 48 2.97 4.17 8.72
CA SER A 48 3.82 3.50 9.70
C SER A 48 4.08 2.08 9.28
N LEU A 49 5.12 1.48 9.87
CA LEU A 49 5.40 0.08 9.62
C LEU A 49 4.23 -0.80 9.99
N ASN A 50 3.54 -0.44 11.06
CA ASN A 50 2.39 -1.22 11.51
C ASN A 50 1.31 -1.26 10.44
N VAL A 51 0.98 -0.11 9.88
CA VAL A 51 -0.04 -0.04 8.84
C VAL A 51 0.43 -0.78 7.59
N ALA A 52 1.69 -0.57 7.20
CA ALA A 52 2.22 -1.25 6.03
C ALA A 52 2.19 -2.76 6.21
N ASP A 53 2.58 -3.25 7.38
CA ASP A 53 2.56 -4.67 7.64
C ASP A 53 1.15 -5.23 7.56
N ARG A 54 0.17 -4.50 8.08
CA ARG A 54 -1.20 -4.94 8.02
C ARG A 54 -1.69 -5.05 6.59
N ILE A 55 -1.33 -4.07 5.78
CA ILE A 55 -1.74 -4.07 4.38
C ILE A 55 -1.11 -5.24 3.64
N VAL A 56 0.19 -5.42 3.80
CA VAL A 56 0.89 -6.48 3.08
C VAL A 56 0.45 -7.85 3.57
N SER A 57 0.09 -7.95 4.84
CA SER A 57 -0.41 -9.20 5.37
C SER A 57 -1.68 -9.66 4.67
N LYS A 58 -2.56 -8.71 4.32
CA LYS A 58 -3.80 -9.04 3.64
C LYS A 58 -3.65 -9.05 2.13
N PHE A 59 -2.71 -8.27 1.62
CA PHE A 59 -2.48 -8.16 0.18
C PHE A 59 -1.01 -8.41 -0.09
N PRO A 60 -0.58 -9.67 -0.05
CA PRO A 60 0.85 -9.97 -0.21
C PRO A 60 1.42 -9.58 -1.57
N GLN A 61 0.55 -9.28 -2.53
CA GLN A 61 1.02 -8.81 -3.82
C GLN A 61 1.63 -7.42 -3.76
N ILE A 62 1.30 -6.64 -2.73
CA ILE A 62 1.75 -5.27 -2.64
C ILE A 62 3.17 -5.23 -2.08
N ASP A 63 4.02 -4.43 -2.70
CA ASP A 63 5.39 -4.29 -2.26
C ASP A 63 5.45 -3.33 -1.06
N LYS A 64 5.94 -3.83 0.05
CA LYS A 64 5.99 -3.04 1.28
C LYS A 64 6.90 -1.82 1.15
N LEU A 65 8.03 -1.97 0.47
CA LEU A 65 8.94 -0.85 0.31
C LEU A 65 8.29 0.25 -0.51
N TRP A 66 7.60 -0.12 -1.58
CA TRP A 66 6.88 0.87 -2.38
C TRP A 66 5.85 1.59 -1.51
N LEU A 67 5.12 0.83 -0.69
CA LEU A 67 4.08 1.41 0.12
C LEU A 67 4.65 2.43 1.11
N LEU A 68 5.79 2.12 1.69
CA LEU A 68 6.40 2.99 2.70
C LEU A 68 7.12 4.18 2.10
N THR A 69 7.78 4.00 0.97
CA THR A 69 8.68 5.02 0.46
C THR A 69 8.30 5.61 -0.89
N GLY A 70 7.48 4.91 -1.63
CA GLY A 70 7.15 5.32 -2.98
C GLY A 70 8.13 4.86 -4.02
N GLU A 71 9.14 4.12 -3.61
CA GLU A 71 10.14 3.66 -4.54
C GLU A 71 9.82 2.27 -5.04
N GLY A 72 10.20 1.98 -6.26
CA GLY A 72 9.93 0.69 -6.84
C GLY A 72 8.55 0.64 -7.44
N GLN A 73 7.94 -0.52 -7.37
CA GLN A 73 6.65 -0.73 -7.99
C GLN A 73 5.64 -1.20 -6.97
N MET A 74 4.38 -0.91 -7.26
CA MET A 74 3.30 -1.25 -6.36
C MET A 74 3.23 -2.74 -6.08
N PHE A 75 3.46 -3.57 -7.09
CA PHE A 75 3.29 -5.01 -6.94
C PHE A 75 4.64 -5.71 -6.85
N ALA A 76 4.80 -6.44 -5.75
CA ALA A 76 6.02 -7.21 -5.56
C ALA A 76 6.18 -8.28 -6.63
N ASP A 77 5.08 -8.84 -7.08
CA ASP A 77 5.11 -9.86 -8.08
C ASP A 77 5.79 -9.41 -9.37
N ALA A 78 5.54 -8.18 -9.76
CA ALA A 78 6.12 -7.69 -10.99
C ALA A 78 7.64 -7.71 -10.91
N ARG A 79 8.17 -7.36 -9.74
CA ARG A 79 9.60 -7.35 -9.56
C ARG A 79 10.16 -8.75 -9.52
N GLN A 80 9.48 -9.62 -8.80
CA GLN A 80 9.92 -10.98 -8.73
C GLN A 80 9.89 -11.65 -10.08
N ARG A 81 8.86 -11.37 -10.83
CA ARG A 81 8.74 -12.00 -12.12
C ARG A 81 9.88 -11.59 -13.02
N GLY A 82 10.30 -10.35 -12.93
CA GLY A 82 11.42 -9.89 -13.71
C GLY A 82 12.69 -10.60 -13.35
N MET A 83 12.84 -10.98 -12.11
CA MET A 83 14.02 -11.69 -11.68
C MET A 83 13.97 -13.14 -12.01
N GLN A 84 12.80 -13.70 -12.03
CA GLN A 84 12.69 -15.11 -12.18
C GLN A 84 12.88 -15.60 -13.55
N ILE A 85 12.98 -14.91 -14.48
CA ILE A 85 13.14 -15.36 -15.78
C ILE A 85 13.11 -16.78 -15.90
N PRO A 86 12.35 -17.25 -16.30
CA PRO A 86 12.30 -18.59 -16.34
C PRO A 86 12.86 -19.24 -17.34
N PHE A 87 12.99 -19.68 -17.17
CA PHE A 87 13.39 -20.44 -17.49
C PHE A 87 12.75 -21.36 -17.74
N TYR A 88 12.55 -21.75 -18.11
CA TYR A 88 12.10 -22.73 -18.29
C TYR A 88 11.71 -22.83 -19.07
#